data_7760ff5efca4fdf8ae17470a632489a3
#
_entry.id   7760ff5efca4fdf8ae17470a632489a3
#
_cell.length_a   1.000
_cell.length_b   1.000
_cell.length_c   1.000
_cell.angle_alpha   90.00
_cell.angle_beta   90.00
_cell.angle_gamma   90.00
#
_symmetry.space_group_name_H-M   'P 1'
#
loop_
_entity.id
_entity.type
_entity.pdbx_description
1 polymer ?
#
loop_
_entity_poly.entity_id
_entity_poly.type
_entity_poly.pdbx_seq_one_letter_code
_entity_poly.pdbx_strand_id
1 'polypeptide(L)'
;IIIATIKSWNIENAKILQKQHLGIHEIKIIDNKEEFVLEKIKSFQPDIIFIPHWSYIIPKEIYENYKCVVFHMTDLPFGRGGSPLQNLIVRGYKETKISAIKVTKEIDAGPIYLKECLDLSGSAEDIFKRASDVIFSKMIPKFLLEDIVPCEQDGDIVSFKRRTPAESELKEEMDMETISDYIR
;
A
#
# COMPACT_ATOMS: atom_id res chain seq x y z
N ILE A 1 -18.01 -0.43 2.86
CA ILE A 1 -16.57 -0.35 2.58
C ILE A 1 -15.82 -0.12 3.88
N ILE A 2 -14.69 -0.80 4.11
CA ILE A 2 -13.74 -0.48 5.18
C ILE A 2 -12.45 0.05 4.56
N ILE A 3 -11.86 1.09 5.18
CA ILE A 3 -10.50 1.56 4.89
C ILE A 3 -9.68 1.41 6.17
N ALA A 4 -8.72 0.47 6.18
CA ALA A 4 -7.84 0.22 7.31
C ALA A 4 -6.45 0.83 7.05
N THR A 5 -6.07 1.84 7.84
CA THR A 5 -4.82 2.58 7.65
C THR A 5 -4.39 3.29 8.92
N ILE A 6 -3.08 3.41 9.15
CA ILE A 6 -2.52 3.97 10.39
C ILE A 6 -1.75 5.29 10.17
N LYS A 7 -1.60 5.74 8.92
CA LYS A 7 -0.85 6.97 8.62
C LYS A 7 -1.78 8.17 8.50
N SER A 8 -1.40 9.28 9.11
CA SER A 8 -2.21 10.49 9.18
C SER A 8 -2.68 10.97 7.81
N TRP A 9 -1.78 11.02 6.83
CA TRP A 9 -2.12 11.42 5.45
C TRP A 9 -3.13 10.49 4.77
N ASN A 10 -3.06 9.18 5.04
CA ASN A 10 -4.07 8.24 4.53
C ASN A 10 -5.41 8.40 5.25
N ILE A 11 -5.40 8.66 6.57
CA ILE A 11 -6.61 8.91 7.35
C ILE A 11 -7.31 10.19 6.86
N GLU A 12 -6.55 11.24 6.56
CA GLU A 12 -7.07 12.48 5.98
C GLU A 12 -7.72 12.23 4.62
N ASN A 13 -7.04 11.54 3.70
CA ASN A 13 -7.57 11.19 2.40
C ASN A 13 -8.79 10.26 2.50
N ALA A 14 -8.80 9.30 3.45
CA ALA A 14 -9.96 8.45 3.71
C ALA A 14 -11.19 9.25 4.19
N LYS A 15 -10.99 10.26 5.05
CA LYS A 15 -12.07 11.17 5.49
C LYS A 15 -12.59 12.03 4.34
N ILE A 16 -11.72 12.46 3.42
CA ILE A 16 -12.14 13.19 2.21
C ILE A 16 -12.99 12.27 1.34
N LEU A 17 -12.53 11.06 1.06
CA LEU A 17 -13.27 10.07 0.27
C LEU A 17 -14.63 9.74 0.91
N GLN A 18 -14.67 9.55 2.23
CA GLN A 18 -15.91 9.29 2.98
C GLN A 18 -16.93 10.42 2.79
N LYS A 19 -16.49 11.69 2.84
CA LYS A 19 -17.36 12.86 2.61
C LYS A 19 -17.85 12.93 1.17
N GLN A 20 -17.00 12.66 0.18
CA GLN A 20 -17.35 12.68 -1.25
C GLN A 20 -18.38 11.62 -1.61
N HIS A 21 -18.38 10.49 -0.91
CA HIS A 21 -19.28 9.35 -1.16
C HIS A 21 -20.44 9.25 -0.17
N LEU A 22 -20.68 10.30 0.63
CA LEU A 22 -21.77 10.34 1.60
C LEU A 22 -23.14 10.11 0.91
N GLY A 23 -23.89 9.13 1.41
CA GLY A 23 -25.19 8.75 0.83
C GLY A 23 -25.10 7.80 -0.38
N ILE A 24 -23.91 7.51 -0.88
CA ILE A 24 -23.66 6.53 -1.95
C ILE A 24 -23.05 5.26 -1.36
N HIS A 25 -22.00 5.41 -0.58
CA HIS A 25 -21.29 4.31 0.08
C HIS A 25 -21.14 4.58 1.56
N GLU A 26 -21.42 3.59 2.38
CA GLU A 26 -21.05 3.61 3.79
C GLU A 26 -19.57 3.23 3.93
N ILE A 27 -18.74 4.17 4.37
CA ILE A 27 -17.30 4.00 4.53
C ILE A 27 -16.93 4.07 6.01
N LYS A 28 -16.37 3.00 6.55
CA LYS A 28 -15.80 2.94 7.90
C LYS A 28 -14.28 3.02 7.82
N ILE A 29 -13.69 3.93 8.60
CA ILE A 29 -12.23 4.06 8.72
C ILE A 29 -11.78 3.33 9.99
N ILE A 30 -10.76 2.48 9.87
CA ILE A 30 -10.10 1.78 10.98
C ILE A 30 -8.64 2.23 11.01
N ASP A 31 -8.24 2.90 12.09
CA ASP A 31 -6.92 3.49 12.24
C ASP A 31 -6.07 2.85 13.35
N ASN A 32 -6.57 1.79 13.94
CA ASN A 32 -5.86 1.03 14.97
C ASN A 32 -6.09 -0.48 14.83
N LYS A 33 -5.16 -1.27 15.36
CA LYS A 33 -5.18 -2.73 15.24
C LYS A 33 -6.33 -3.38 16.01
N GLU A 34 -6.72 -2.80 17.14
CA GLU A 34 -7.74 -3.32 18.06
C GLU A 34 -9.15 -3.27 17.44
N GLU A 35 -9.35 -2.39 16.46
CA GLU A 35 -10.57 -2.30 15.67
C GLU A 35 -10.58 -3.25 14.45
N PHE A 36 -9.39 -3.71 14.00
CA PHE A 36 -9.27 -4.58 12.82
C PHE A 36 -9.36 -6.06 13.21
N VAL A 37 -10.52 -6.45 13.76
CA VAL A 37 -10.82 -7.81 14.21
C VAL A 37 -12.10 -8.32 13.56
N LEU A 38 -12.20 -9.64 13.41
CA LEU A 38 -13.27 -10.29 12.64
C LEU A 38 -14.68 -9.91 13.13
N GLU A 39 -14.91 -9.87 14.46
CA GLU A 39 -16.23 -9.54 15.01
C GLU A 39 -16.70 -8.14 14.62
N LYS A 40 -15.80 -7.16 14.67
CA LYS A 40 -16.10 -5.77 14.28
C LYS A 40 -16.31 -5.61 12.79
N ILE A 41 -15.56 -6.36 11.98
CA ILE A 41 -15.73 -6.39 10.53
C ILE A 41 -17.05 -7.06 10.17
N LYS A 42 -17.38 -8.19 10.79
CA LYS A 42 -18.67 -8.88 10.59
C LYS A 42 -19.87 -8.00 10.94
N SER A 43 -19.79 -7.22 12.01
CA SER A 43 -20.89 -6.33 12.40
C SER A 43 -21.16 -5.22 11.38
N PHE A 44 -20.14 -4.82 10.63
CA PHE A 44 -20.25 -3.79 9.58
C PHE A 44 -20.59 -4.37 8.20
N GLN A 45 -20.29 -5.65 7.94
CA GLN A 45 -20.55 -6.36 6.68
C GLN A 45 -20.03 -5.63 5.42
N PRO A 46 -18.72 -5.35 5.30
CA PRO A 46 -18.19 -4.64 4.14
C PRO A 46 -18.17 -5.54 2.90
N ASP A 47 -18.46 -4.98 1.72
CA ASP A 47 -18.23 -5.64 0.44
C ASP A 47 -16.75 -5.72 0.08
N ILE A 48 -15.96 -4.72 0.53
CA ILE A 48 -14.53 -4.60 0.25
C ILE A 48 -13.80 -3.90 1.40
N ILE A 49 -12.57 -4.34 1.65
CA ILE A 49 -11.66 -3.76 2.64
C ILE A 49 -10.41 -3.27 1.91
N PHE A 50 -10.20 -1.96 1.86
CA PHE A 50 -8.96 -1.36 1.38
C PHE A 50 -7.98 -1.17 2.52
N ILE A 51 -6.71 -1.54 2.29
CA ILE A 51 -5.69 -1.58 3.33
C ILE A 51 -4.43 -0.82 2.84
N PRO A 52 -4.49 0.52 2.73
CA PRO A 52 -3.33 1.32 2.38
C PRO A 52 -2.42 1.52 3.60
N HIS A 53 -1.16 1.14 3.47
CA HIS A 53 -0.11 1.38 4.47
C HIS A 53 -0.45 0.83 5.88
N TRP A 54 -0.64 -0.46 5.95
CA TRP A 54 -0.90 -1.20 7.18
C TRP A 54 0.35 -1.95 7.63
N SER A 55 0.76 -1.79 8.89
CA SER A 55 2.03 -2.36 9.40
C SER A 55 1.86 -3.70 10.12
N TYR A 56 0.64 -4.23 10.16
CA TYR A 56 0.33 -5.47 10.86
C TYR A 56 -0.04 -6.57 9.88
N ILE A 57 0.14 -7.82 10.30
CA ILE A 57 -0.35 -8.98 9.53
C ILE A 57 -1.88 -8.95 9.51
N ILE A 58 -2.45 -9.15 8.34
CA ILE A 58 -3.90 -9.26 8.15
C ILE A 58 -4.31 -10.65 8.58
N PRO A 59 -5.26 -10.79 9.55
CA PRO A 59 -5.71 -12.09 10.01
C PRO A 59 -6.32 -12.93 8.87
N LYS A 60 -6.00 -14.24 8.90
CA LYS A 60 -6.45 -15.19 7.87
C LYS A 60 -7.97 -15.21 7.74
N GLU A 61 -8.66 -15.20 8.87
CA GLU A 61 -10.12 -15.21 8.94
C GLU A 61 -10.77 -13.96 8.34
N ILE A 62 -10.02 -12.86 8.14
CA ILE A 62 -10.51 -11.67 7.47
C ILE A 62 -10.36 -11.81 5.96
N TYR A 63 -9.15 -12.08 5.44
CA TYR A 63 -8.94 -12.11 3.99
C TYR A 63 -9.54 -13.35 3.29
N GLU A 64 -9.87 -14.40 4.01
CA GLU A 64 -10.59 -15.55 3.45
C GLU A 64 -12.10 -15.31 3.33
N ASN A 65 -12.67 -14.40 4.13
CA ASN A 65 -14.10 -14.12 4.15
C ASN A 65 -14.49 -12.81 3.48
N TYR A 66 -13.52 -11.90 3.26
CA TYR A 66 -13.77 -10.57 2.69
C TYR A 66 -12.80 -10.26 1.56
N LYS A 67 -13.26 -9.48 0.58
CA LYS A 67 -12.40 -8.93 -0.49
C LYS A 67 -11.45 -7.91 0.13
N CYS A 68 -10.21 -8.31 0.43
CA CYS A 68 -9.17 -7.45 1.00
C CYS A 68 -8.18 -7.03 -0.10
N VAL A 69 -7.94 -5.73 -0.22
CA VAL A 69 -7.02 -5.13 -1.19
C VAL A 69 -5.93 -4.36 -0.46
N VAL A 70 -4.68 -4.76 -0.65
CA VAL A 70 -3.51 -4.01 -0.18
C VAL A 70 -2.86 -3.25 -1.33
N PHE A 71 -2.13 -2.18 -1.00
CA PHE A 71 -1.43 -1.33 -1.95
C PHE A 71 0.07 -1.41 -1.68
N HIS A 72 0.79 -2.11 -2.55
CA HIS A 72 2.23 -2.31 -2.43
C HIS A 72 2.99 -1.36 -3.36
N MET A 73 4.03 -0.70 -2.85
CA MET A 73 4.74 0.39 -3.55
C MET A 73 5.87 -0.14 -4.44
N THR A 74 5.61 -1.18 -5.22
CA THR A 74 6.50 -1.68 -6.27
C THR A 74 5.71 -2.18 -7.47
N ASP A 75 6.38 -2.33 -8.61
CA ASP A 75 5.82 -2.94 -9.82
C ASP A 75 5.90 -4.49 -9.69
N LEU A 76 5.00 -5.06 -8.87
CA LEU A 76 4.97 -6.51 -8.64
C LEU A 76 4.91 -7.31 -9.95
N PRO A 77 5.61 -8.47 -10.01
CA PRO A 77 6.24 -9.25 -8.94
C PRO A 77 7.61 -8.76 -8.47
N PHE A 78 8.14 -7.67 -9.03
CA PHE A 78 9.38 -7.07 -8.59
C PHE A 78 9.19 -6.37 -7.24
N GLY A 79 10.04 -6.70 -6.25
CA GLY A 79 10.06 -6.00 -4.95
C GLY A 79 8.98 -6.46 -3.97
N ARG A 80 8.60 -7.74 -3.94
CA ARG A 80 7.81 -8.32 -2.85
C ARG A 80 8.55 -8.18 -1.53
N GLY A 81 7.83 -7.98 -0.41
CA GLY A 81 8.39 -8.02 0.94
C GLY A 81 8.62 -6.66 1.58
N GLY A 82 9.69 -6.55 2.39
CA GLY A 82 9.85 -5.45 3.33
C GLY A 82 10.50 -4.19 2.78
N SER A 83 10.15 -3.04 3.37
CA SER A 83 10.74 -1.72 3.06
C SER A 83 10.78 -1.41 1.56
N PRO A 84 9.66 -1.53 0.82
CA PRO A 84 9.67 -1.39 -0.64
C PRO A 84 10.23 -0.05 -1.09
N LEU A 85 9.76 1.06 -0.54
CA LEU A 85 10.22 2.41 -0.90
C LEU A 85 11.72 2.58 -0.64
N GLN A 86 12.19 2.26 0.55
CA GLN A 86 13.60 2.41 0.94
C GLN A 86 14.51 1.54 0.05
N ASN A 87 14.06 0.34 -0.29
CA ASN A 87 14.80 -0.54 -1.19
C ASN A 87 14.88 0.00 -2.62
N LEU A 88 13.84 0.69 -3.11
CA LEU A 88 13.86 1.33 -4.41
C LEU A 88 14.79 2.55 -4.43
N ILE A 89 14.66 3.42 -3.42
CA ILE A 89 15.45 4.66 -3.31
C ILE A 89 16.95 4.35 -3.31
N VAL A 90 17.42 3.48 -2.43
CA VAL A 90 18.87 3.15 -2.33
C VAL A 90 19.42 2.40 -3.53
N ARG A 91 18.56 1.91 -4.42
CA ARG A 91 18.94 1.35 -5.72
C ARG A 91 18.85 2.38 -6.86
N GLY A 92 18.60 3.64 -6.56
CA GLY A 92 18.57 4.72 -7.53
C GLY A 92 17.33 4.76 -8.43
N TYR A 93 16.26 4.04 -8.09
CA TYR A 93 15.02 4.11 -8.86
C TYR A 93 14.39 5.49 -8.74
N LYS A 94 13.98 6.07 -9.87
CA LYS A 94 13.35 7.40 -9.93
C LYS A 94 11.83 7.31 -10.06
N GLU A 95 11.31 6.14 -10.43
CA GLU A 95 9.88 5.86 -10.54
C GLU A 95 9.59 4.38 -10.23
N THR A 96 8.36 4.08 -9.93
CA THR A 96 7.83 2.72 -9.74
C THR A 96 6.33 2.69 -10.03
N LYS A 97 5.67 1.60 -9.66
CA LYS A 97 4.21 1.54 -9.64
C LYS A 97 3.71 1.21 -8.22
N ILE A 98 2.50 1.61 -7.94
CA ILE A 98 1.72 1.07 -6.82
C ILE A 98 0.89 -0.08 -7.38
N SER A 99 1.05 -1.26 -6.81
CA SER A 99 0.26 -2.45 -7.17
C SER A 99 -0.85 -2.67 -6.15
N ALA A 100 -2.12 -2.59 -6.58
CA ALA A 100 -3.26 -3.01 -5.78
C ALA A 100 -3.46 -4.51 -5.95
N ILE A 101 -3.33 -5.28 -4.89
CA ILE A 101 -3.35 -6.74 -4.93
C ILE A 101 -4.36 -7.34 -3.96
N LYS A 102 -4.89 -8.50 -4.32
CA LYS A 102 -5.68 -9.34 -3.43
C LYS A 102 -4.79 -9.88 -2.31
N VAL A 103 -5.27 -9.78 -1.07
CA VAL A 103 -4.56 -10.40 0.06
C VAL A 103 -4.65 -11.92 -0.02
N THR A 104 -3.51 -12.57 0.12
CA THR A 104 -3.38 -14.03 0.15
C THR A 104 -2.51 -14.45 1.33
N LYS A 105 -2.30 -15.75 1.51
CA LYS A 105 -1.43 -16.30 2.56
C LYS A 105 0.03 -15.86 2.39
N GLU A 106 0.50 -15.78 1.14
CA GLU A 106 1.87 -15.36 0.83
C GLU A 106 1.93 -13.84 0.72
N ILE A 107 2.93 -13.26 1.37
CA ILE A 107 3.11 -11.80 1.41
C ILE A 107 3.40 -11.27 0.01
N ASP A 108 2.64 -10.26 -0.41
CA ASP A 108 2.75 -9.53 -1.68
C ASP A 108 2.71 -10.42 -2.94
N ALA A 109 2.18 -11.64 -2.82
CA ALA A 109 2.10 -12.61 -3.92
C ALA A 109 0.71 -12.73 -4.54
N GLY A 110 -0.28 -12.05 -4.02
CA GLY A 110 -1.66 -12.13 -4.51
C GLY A 110 -1.85 -11.56 -5.91
N PRO A 111 -2.92 -11.97 -6.61
CA PRO A 111 -3.27 -11.44 -7.92
C PRO A 111 -3.45 -9.92 -7.90
N ILE A 112 -3.04 -9.27 -9.00
CA ILE A 112 -3.04 -7.81 -9.16
C ILE A 112 -4.36 -7.35 -9.77
N TYR A 113 -5.04 -6.43 -9.10
CA TYR A 113 -6.23 -5.76 -9.62
C TYR A 113 -5.86 -4.65 -10.63
N LEU A 114 -4.98 -3.76 -10.22
CA LEU A 114 -4.51 -2.64 -11.07
C LEU A 114 -3.19 -2.09 -10.56
N LYS A 115 -2.51 -1.32 -11.41
CA LYS A 115 -1.27 -0.61 -11.08
C LYS A 115 -1.39 0.85 -11.50
N GLU A 116 -0.78 1.75 -10.73
CA GLU A 116 -0.61 3.16 -11.06
C GLU A 116 0.84 3.59 -10.89
N CYS A 117 1.31 4.48 -11.76
CA CYS A 117 2.68 5.00 -11.70
C CYS A 117 2.89 5.86 -10.44
N LEU A 118 4.09 5.78 -9.88
CA LEU A 118 4.52 6.55 -8.73
C LEU A 118 5.92 7.13 -8.99
N ASP A 119 6.01 8.45 -9.02
CA ASP A 119 7.28 9.18 -9.04
C ASP A 119 7.95 9.12 -7.67
N LEU A 120 9.26 8.87 -7.64
CA LEU A 120 10.06 8.71 -6.43
C LEU A 120 10.96 9.94 -6.15
N SER A 121 10.65 11.10 -6.71
CA SER A 121 11.35 12.35 -6.40
C SER A 121 10.93 12.92 -5.03
N GLY A 122 11.82 13.66 -4.40
CA GLY A 122 11.60 14.27 -3.09
C GLY A 122 11.96 13.36 -1.91
N SER A 123 11.56 13.74 -0.71
CA SER A 123 11.76 12.96 0.51
C SER A 123 10.86 11.71 0.54
N ALA A 124 11.20 10.74 1.39
CA ALA A 124 10.35 9.56 1.60
C ALA A 124 8.93 9.96 2.04
N GLU A 125 8.79 11.02 2.85
CA GLU A 125 7.48 11.52 3.28
C GLU A 125 6.67 12.07 2.10
N ASP A 126 7.30 12.85 1.21
CA ASP A 126 6.64 13.38 0.00
C ASP A 126 6.16 12.23 -0.90
N ILE A 127 6.98 11.18 -1.04
CA ILE A 127 6.62 10.01 -1.83
C ILE A 127 5.45 9.25 -1.20
N PHE A 128 5.43 9.06 0.13
CA PHE A 128 4.30 8.42 0.82
C PHE A 128 3.00 9.22 0.69
N LYS A 129 3.07 10.55 0.78
CA LYS A 129 1.91 11.43 0.57
C LYS A 129 1.41 11.33 -0.88
N ARG A 130 2.31 11.39 -1.86
CA ARG A 130 1.99 11.20 -3.28
C ARG A 130 1.36 9.84 -3.54
N ALA A 131 1.90 8.76 -2.95
CA ALA A 131 1.31 7.42 -3.05
C ALA A 131 -0.10 7.39 -2.46
N SER A 132 -0.31 8.02 -1.30
CA SER A 132 -1.65 8.18 -0.73
C SER A 132 -2.61 8.87 -1.71
N ASP A 133 -2.19 10.01 -2.28
CA ASP A 133 -3.02 10.74 -3.22
C ASP A 133 -3.40 9.90 -4.44
N VAL A 134 -2.45 9.13 -5.01
CA VAL A 134 -2.73 8.21 -6.11
C VAL A 134 -3.71 7.12 -5.71
N ILE A 135 -3.53 6.52 -4.53
CA ILE A 135 -4.42 5.46 -4.03
C ILE A 135 -5.85 6.00 -3.88
N PHE A 136 -6.01 7.13 -3.21
CA PHE A 136 -7.33 7.66 -2.86
C PHE A 136 -8.02 8.41 -4.00
N SER A 137 -7.27 9.06 -4.91
CA SER A 137 -7.86 9.81 -6.02
C SER A 137 -8.03 9.02 -7.31
N LYS A 138 -7.26 7.93 -7.51
CA LYS A 138 -7.30 7.14 -8.75
C LYS A 138 -7.67 5.68 -8.51
N MET A 139 -6.97 4.99 -7.58
CA MET A 139 -7.08 3.54 -7.47
C MET A 139 -8.39 3.13 -6.78
N ILE A 140 -8.67 3.62 -5.56
CA ILE A 140 -9.92 3.29 -4.86
C ILE A 140 -11.16 3.67 -5.66
N PRO A 141 -11.27 4.88 -6.28
CA PRO A 141 -12.42 5.22 -7.09
C PRO A 141 -12.70 4.24 -8.25
N LYS A 142 -11.68 3.67 -8.88
CA LYS A 142 -11.88 2.64 -9.91
C LYS A 142 -12.58 1.41 -9.37
N PHE A 143 -12.25 0.95 -8.16
CA PHE A 143 -12.94 -0.18 -7.50
C PHE A 143 -14.41 0.13 -7.16
N LEU A 144 -14.76 1.40 -6.99
CA LEU A 144 -16.13 1.83 -6.69
C LEU A 144 -16.98 1.94 -7.96
N LEU A 145 -16.36 2.10 -9.12
CA LEU A 145 -17.02 2.28 -10.42
C LEU A 145 -17.06 0.99 -11.24
N GLU A 146 -16.09 0.09 -11.06
CA GLU A 146 -15.86 -1.07 -11.92
C GLU A 146 -15.65 -2.34 -11.09
N ASP A 147 -16.16 -3.47 -11.56
CA ASP A 147 -15.82 -4.77 -11.00
C ASP A 147 -14.50 -5.25 -11.62
N ILE A 148 -13.41 -4.93 -10.95
CA ILE A 148 -12.06 -5.25 -11.43
C ILE A 148 -11.74 -6.70 -11.11
N VAL A 149 -11.47 -7.50 -12.14
CA VAL A 149 -11.01 -8.89 -12.00
C VAL A 149 -9.48 -8.90 -11.85
N PRO A 150 -8.93 -9.48 -10.81
CA PRO A 150 -7.49 -9.51 -10.62
C PRO A 150 -6.84 -10.57 -11.51
N CYS A 151 -5.62 -10.28 -12.00
CA CYS A 151 -4.80 -11.20 -12.78
C CYS A 151 -3.61 -11.69 -11.96
N GLU A 152 -3.19 -12.94 -12.18
CA GLU A 152 -1.97 -13.47 -11.56
C GLU A 152 -0.75 -12.59 -11.89
N GLN A 153 0.21 -12.56 -10.96
CA GLN A 153 1.45 -11.85 -11.19
C GLN A 153 2.28 -12.57 -12.26
N ASP A 154 2.78 -11.83 -13.24
CA ASP A 154 3.62 -12.35 -14.32
C ASP A 154 4.95 -11.59 -14.35
N GLY A 155 6.05 -12.33 -14.61
CA GLY A 155 7.41 -11.83 -14.66
C GLY A 155 8.33 -12.37 -13.56
N ASP A 156 9.54 -11.83 -13.47
CA ASP A 156 10.57 -12.28 -12.54
C ASP A 156 10.25 -11.82 -11.10
N ILE A 157 10.19 -12.79 -10.19
CA ILE A 157 9.96 -12.53 -8.77
C ILE A 157 11.25 -12.06 -8.12
N VAL A 158 11.24 -10.82 -7.64
CA VAL A 158 12.32 -10.26 -6.82
C VAL A 158 11.78 -9.94 -5.44
N SER A 159 12.45 -10.43 -4.39
CA SER A 159 12.04 -10.17 -3.00
C SER A 159 12.97 -9.16 -2.32
N PHE A 160 12.39 -8.21 -1.60
CA PHE A 160 13.11 -7.25 -0.78
C PHE A 160 13.13 -7.69 0.68
N LYS A 161 14.31 -7.62 1.29
CA LYS A 161 14.42 -7.74 2.75
C LYS A 161 14.05 -6.42 3.41
N ARG A 162 13.45 -6.52 4.59
CA ARG A 162 13.21 -5.34 5.41
C ARG A 162 14.55 -4.71 5.80
N ARG A 163 14.74 -3.42 5.46
CA ARG A 163 15.96 -2.69 5.80
C ARG A 163 16.02 -2.39 7.30
N THR A 164 17.24 -2.43 7.83
CA THR A 164 17.57 -2.06 9.20
C THR A 164 18.27 -0.70 9.22
N PRO A 165 18.31 0.04 10.37
CA PRO A 165 19.06 1.29 10.48
C PRO A 165 20.54 1.15 10.10
N ALA A 166 21.19 0.03 10.45
CA ALA A 166 22.59 -0.23 10.12
C ALA A 166 22.87 -0.28 8.60
N GLU A 167 21.88 -0.66 7.79
CA GLU A 167 21.99 -0.65 6.32
C GLU A 167 21.85 0.75 5.72
N SER A 168 21.53 1.75 6.52
CA SER A 168 21.44 3.17 6.12
C SER A 168 22.59 4.02 6.64
N GLU A 169 23.65 3.37 7.19
CA GLU A 169 24.87 4.05 7.58
C GLU A 169 25.60 4.62 6.34
N LEU A 170 25.98 5.90 6.43
CA LEU A 170 26.74 6.56 5.37
C LEU A 170 28.20 6.12 5.43
N LYS A 171 28.78 5.83 4.28
CA LYS A 171 30.18 5.42 4.12
C LYS A 171 30.97 6.48 3.38
N GLU A 172 32.28 6.59 3.69
CA GLU A 172 33.15 7.63 3.14
C GLU A 172 33.27 7.56 1.60
N GLU A 173 33.14 6.36 1.02
CA GLU A 173 33.25 6.14 -0.43
C GLU A 173 31.98 6.46 -1.23
N MET A 174 30.87 6.84 -0.57
CA MET A 174 29.61 7.14 -1.24
C MET A 174 29.70 8.47 -2.00
N ASP A 175 29.19 8.48 -3.22
CA ASP A 175 29.00 9.73 -3.96
C ASP A 175 27.80 10.53 -3.46
N MET A 176 27.70 11.79 -3.91
CA MET A 176 26.66 12.72 -3.45
C MET A 176 25.24 12.26 -3.80
N GLU A 177 25.05 11.56 -4.91
CA GLU A 177 23.73 11.03 -5.30
C GLU A 177 23.32 9.90 -4.36
N THR A 178 24.21 8.97 -4.09
CA THR A 178 24.01 7.89 -3.13
C THR A 178 23.72 8.42 -1.73
N ILE A 179 24.50 9.39 -1.25
CA ILE A 179 24.27 10.05 0.04
C ILE A 179 22.88 10.67 0.08
N SER A 180 22.49 11.41 -0.96
CA SER A 180 21.15 12.01 -1.05
C SER A 180 20.05 10.96 -0.97
N ASP A 181 20.19 9.82 -1.65
CA ASP A 181 19.23 8.72 -1.63
C ASP A 181 19.16 8.01 -0.27
N TYR A 182 20.24 8.04 0.52
CA TYR A 182 20.26 7.46 1.87
C TYR A 182 19.63 8.35 2.95
N ILE A 183 19.65 9.68 2.75
CA ILE A 183 19.14 10.65 3.75
C ILE A 183 17.66 11.03 3.50
N ARG A 184 17.17 10.97 2.28
CA ARG A 184 15.80 11.33 1.92
C ARG A 184 14.84 10.15 2.23
#